data_7279c3aceaec4d116a5e5c6263ec4095
#
_entry.id   7279c3aceaec4d116a5e5c6263ec4095
#
_cell.length_a   1.000
_cell.length_b   1.000
_cell.length_c   1.000
_cell.angle_alpha   90.00
_cell.angle_beta   90.00
_cell.angle_gamma   90.00
#
_symmetry.space_group_name_H-M   'P 1'
#
loop_
_entity.id
_entity.type
_entity.pdbx_description
1 polymer ?
#
loop_
_entity_poly.entity_id
_entity_poly.type
_entity_poly.pdbx_seq_one_letter_code
_entity_poly.pdbx_strand_id
1 'polypeptide(L)'
;MARALELAARGLYTTTPNPRVGCVIVKHGILIGEGYTQPAGHDHAEVRAMKDARARGHELRGATAYVTLEPCSHYGRTPPCAKGLVEAGIATVVAAMEDPNPQVSGRGYAMLREAGIEVRGGVLEDEARELNIGFVSRMTRARPWVRMKMAASLDGRSALPDGASQWITGAAARADGHAWRARACSILTGIGTVRGDDPQLNVRGIDTPRQPRRVLIDGRLDLPHEARLMAGTPPLVFCGELDAPARARADALRARGAEVVSLANARGSVDLAAVLAELGGRGDNELHVEAGRTLSGALLRAGLVDELLVYVAPSLLGADAAAMFELSAPVSLESRVKLRFHDVERVGEDLRILARLEGVS
;
A
#
# COMPACT_ATOMS: atom_id res chain seq x y z
N MET A 1 13.10 -8.36 -18.62
CA MET A 1 12.60 -7.57 -17.48
C MET A 1 11.08 -7.45 -17.48
N ALA A 2 10.39 -7.08 -18.55
CA ALA A 2 8.92 -7.00 -18.55
C ALA A 2 8.25 -8.26 -18.01
N ARG A 3 8.68 -9.46 -18.43
CA ARG A 3 8.16 -10.73 -17.88
C ARG A 3 8.42 -10.87 -16.37
N ALA A 4 9.55 -10.40 -15.86
CA ALA A 4 9.81 -10.41 -14.41
C ALA A 4 8.85 -9.48 -13.65
N LEU A 5 8.50 -8.31 -14.21
CA LEU A 5 7.50 -7.41 -13.64
C LEU A 5 6.09 -8.01 -13.64
N GLU A 6 5.69 -8.70 -14.72
CA GLU A 6 4.41 -9.45 -14.75
C GLU A 6 4.33 -10.51 -13.64
N LEU A 7 5.44 -11.23 -13.41
CA LEU A 7 5.54 -12.21 -12.31
C LEU A 7 5.47 -11.52 -10.94
N ALA A 8 6.18 -10.41 -10.76
CA ALA A 8 6.15 -9.63 -9.54
C ALA A 8 4.73 -9.15 -9.18
N ALA A 9 3.94 -8.76 -10.18
CA ALA A 9 2.55 -8.33 -10.02
C ALA A 9 1.63 -9.44 -9.46
N ARG A 10 1.97 -10.73 -9.62
CA ARG A 10 1.25 -11.84 -8.98
C ARG A 10 1.33 -11.82 -7.45
N GLY A 11 2.37 -11.18 -6.91
CA GLY A 11 2.54 -10.96 -5.48
C GLY A 11 1.76 -9.77 -4.91
N LEU A 12 0.92 -9.08 -5.72
CA LEU A 12 0.27 -7.82 -5.36
C LEU A 12 -0.49 -7.87 -4.04
N TYR A 13 -1.15 -8.98 -3.74
CA TYR A 13 -1.99 -9.15 -2.56
C TYR A 13 -1.34 -9.97 -1.43
N THR A 14 -0.14 -10.53 -1.63
CA THR A 14 0.37 -11.60 -0.75
C THR A 14 1.70 -11.30 -0.08
N THR A 15 2.60 -10.50 -0.70
CA THR A 15 4.00 -10.42 -0.27
C THR A 15 4.26 -9.54 0.95
N THR A 16 3.36 -8.60 1.25
CA THR A 16 3.58 -7.64 2.35
C THR A 16 3.98 -8.33 3.66
N PRO A 17 4.94 -7.80 4.44
CA PRO A 17 5.67 -6.53 4.30
C PRO A 17 6.83 -6.55 3.29
N ASN A 18 7.11 -7.70 2.64
CA ASN A 18 8.16 -7.84 1.66
C ASN A 18 7.82 -7.11 0.34
N PRO A 19 8.82 -6.69 -0.46
CA PRO A 19 8.60 -6.14 -1.79
C PRO A 19 8.05 -7.21 -2.75
N ARG A 20 7.39 -6.73 -3.81
CA ARG A 20 6.92 -7.53 -4.93
C ARG A 20 8.07 -7.68 -5.92
N VAL A 21 8.68 -8.85 -5.96
CA VAL A 21 9.83 -9.14 -6.82
C VAL A 21 9.49 -10.27 -7.76
N GLY A 22 9.93 -10.15 -9.00
CA GLY A 22 9.90 -11.21 -10.00
C GLY A 22 11.29 -11.50 -10.52
N CYS A 23 11.56 -12.75 -10.85
CA CYS A 23 12.81 -13.20 -11.42
C CYS A 23 12.58 -14.12 -12.60
N VAL A 24 13.35 -13.88 -13.67
CA VAL A 24 13.39 -14.72 -14.88
C VAL A 24 14.83 -15.11 -15.16
N ILE A 25 15.10 -16.39 -15.40
CA ILE A 25 16.43 -16.90 -15.73
C ILE A 25 16.43 -17.31 -17.20
N VAL A 26 17.40 -16.77 -17.94
CA VAL A 26 17.57 -17.01 -19.38
C VAL A 26 18.96 -17.58 -19.67
N LYS A 27 19.04 -18.61 -20.51
CA LYS A 27 20.29 -19.19 -20.98
C LYS A 27 20.22 -19.40 -22.49
N HIS A 28 21.22 -18.90 -23.23
CA HIS A 28 21.25 -18.96 -24.69
C HIS A 28 19.96 -18.45 -25.39
N GLY A 29 19.37 -17.36 -24.85
CA GLY A 29 18.14 -16.78 -25.36
C GLY A 29 16.87 -17.52 -24.97
N ILE A 30 16.97 -18.65 -24.25
CA ILE A 30 15.81 -19.47 -23.82
C ILE A 30 15.50 -19.16 -22.36
N LEU A 31 14.21 -18.93 -22.04
CA LEU A 31 13.71 -18.84 -20.69
C LEU A 31 13.74 -20.23 -20.05
N ILE A 32 14.57 -20.41 -19.02
CA ILE A 32 14.78 -21.70 -18.36
C ILE A 32 14.10 -21.79 -16.99
N GLY A 33 13.82 -20.65 -16.33
CA GLY A 33 13.13 -20.62 -15.04
C GLY A 33 12.53 -19.28 -14.73
N GLU A 34 11.43 -19.30 -13.98
CA GLU A 34 10.73 -18.08 -13.56
C GLU A 34 10.17 -18.21 -12.14
N GLY A 35 10.03 -17.07 -11.44
CA GLY A 35 9.48 -17.05 -10.10
C GLY A 35 9.13 -15.65 -9.63
N TYR A 36 8.35 -15.58 -8.57
CA TYR A 36 8.03 -14.34 -7.87
C TYR A 36 8.03 -14.56 -6.37
N THR A 37 8.19 -13.47 -5.61
CA THR A 37 8.23 -13.48 -4.13
C THR A 37 6.96 -14.11 -3.58
N GLN A 38 7.12 -15.12 -2.75
CA GLN A 38 6.05 -15.79 -2.03
C GLN A 38 5.68 -15.02 -0.74
N PRO A 39 4.59 -15.36 -0.04
CA PRO A 39 4.25 -14.76 1.25
C PRO A 39 5.44 -14.70 2.20
N ALA A 40 5.44 -13.71 3.11
CA ALA A 40 6.56 -13.47 4.03
C ALA A 40 6.96 -14.73 4.82
N GLY A 41 8.24 -15.06 4.79
CA GLY A 41 8.80 -16.29 5.39
C GLY A 41 9.00 -17.45 4.41
N HIS A 42 8.55 -17.31 3.18
CA HIS A 42 8.77 -18.27 2.09
C HIS A 42 9.82 -17.78 1.09
N ASP A 43 9.99 -18.52 -0.01
CA ASP A 43 11.00 -18.27 -1.03
C ASP A 43 10.88 -16.88 -1.68
N HIS A 44 12.00 -16.23 -1.90
CA HIS A 44 12.12 -15.05 -2.75
C HIS A 44 12.05 -15.44 -4.25
N ALA A 45 11.88 -14.43 -5.11
CA ALA A 45 11.71 -14.62 -6.56
C ALA A 45 12.85 -15.40 -7.19
N GLU A 46 14.09 -15.07 -6.83
CA GLU A 46 15.31 -15.69 -7.35
C GLU A 46 15.36 -17.17 -6.99
N VAL A 47 15.07 -17.49 -5.74
CA VAL A 47 15.03 -18.89 -5.24
C VAL A 47 13.97 -19.68 -6.00
N ARG A 48 12.79 -19.10 -6.21
CA ARG A 48 11.72 -19.72 -6.99
C ARG A 48 12.12 -19.96 -8.44
N ALA A 49 12.74 -18.97 -9.09
CA ALA A 49 13.20 -19.09 -10.47
C ALA A 49 14.30 -20.16 -10.63
N MET A 50 15.24 -20.23 -9.68
CA MET A 50 16.28 -21.27 -9.67
C MET A 50 15.69 -22.67 -9.44
N LYS A 51 14.71 -22.83 -8.54
CA LYS A 51 14.00 -24.09 -8.32
C LYS A 51 13.22 -24.53 -9.57
N ASP A 52 12.53 -23.59 -10.23
CA ASP A 52 11.78 -23.84 -11.45
C ASP A 52 12.69 -24.31 -12.59
N ALA A 53 13.84 -23.64 -12.81
CA ALA A 53 14.81 -24.04 -13.81
C ALA A 53 15.34 -25.46 -13.58
N ARG A 54 15.68 -25.79 -12.33
CA ARG A 54 16.14 -27.14 -11.96
C ARG A 54 15.06 -28.19 -12.16
N ALA A 55 13.83 -27.89 -11.80
CA ALA A 55 12.69 -28.80 -11.98
C ALA A 55 12.40 -29.09 -13.46
N ARG A 56 12.71 -28.14 -14.35
CA ARG A 56 12.66 -28.32 -15.82
C ARG A 56 13.91 -29.01 -16.40
N GLY A 57 14.86 -29.43 -15.58
CA GLY A 57 16.08 -30.12 -16.02
C GLY A 57 17.17 -29.19 -16.55
N HIS A 58 17.12 -27.89 -16.27
CA HIS A 58 18.12 -26.94 -16.79
C HIS A 58 19.23 -26.65 -15.78
N GLU A 59 20.45 -26.52 -16.30
CA GLU A 59 21.60 -26.03 -15.56
C GLU A 59 21.68 -24.52 -15.56
N LEU A 60 21.92 -23.95 -14.38
CA LEU A 60 21.93 -22.49 -14.13
C LEU A 60 23.28 -21.83 -14.49
N ARG A 61 24.39 -22.61 -14.47
CA ARG A 61 25.74 -22.09 -14.71
C ARG A 61 25.83 -21.36 -16.07
N GLY A 62 26.33 -20.13 -16.03
CA GLY A 62 26.45 -19.27 -17.21
C GLY A 62 25.17 -18.61 -17.70
N ALA A 63 24.05 -18.74 -16.95
CA ALA A 63 22.78 -18.09 -17.29
C ALA A 63 22.74 -16.60 -16.84
N THR A 64 21.79 -15.86 -17.37
CA THR A 64 21.45 -14.48 -16.97
C THR A 64 20.17 -14.49 -16.13
N ALA A 65 20.20 -13.86 -14.96
CA ALA A 65 19.03 -13.63 -14.12
C ALA A 65 18.54 -12.18 -14.29
N TYR A 66 17.28 -12.02 -14.67
CA TYR A 66 16.57 -10.73 -14.69
C TYR A 66 15.70 -10.65 -13.45
N VAL A 67 15.94 -9.67 -12.58
CA VAL A 67 15.24 -9.51 -11.30
C VAL A 67 14.73 -8.09 -11.15
N THR A 68 13.52 -7.91 -10.64
CA THR A 68 12.89 -6.56 -10.56
C THR A 68 13.42 -5.70 -9.42
N LEU A 69 14.22 -6.26 -8.50
CA LEU A 69 14.86 -5.56 -7.40
C LEU A 69 16.26 -6.15 -7.16
N GLU A 70 17.18 -5.34 -6.63
CA GLU A 70 18.49 -5.79 -6.19
C GLU A 70 18.40 -7.07 -5.33
N PRO A 71 19.14 -8.16 -5.66
CA PRO A 71 19.16 -9.37 -4.82
C PRO A 71 19.66 -9.09 -3.42
N CYS A 72 18.92 -9.54 -2.41
CA CYS A 72 19.25 -9.27 -1.02
C CYS A 72 20.60 -9.88 -0.62
N SER A 73 21.35 -9.13 0.24
CA SER A 73 22.70 -9.50 0.73
C SER A 73 22.75 -9.91 2.19
N HIS A 74 21.67 -9.70 2.94
CA HIS A 74 21.61 -9.96 4.38
C HIS A 74 20.92 -11.29 4.71
N TYR A 75 21.31 -11.91 5.81
CA TYR A 75 20.61 -13.05 6.38
C TYR A 75 19.36 -12.58 7.11
N GLY A 76 18.20 -12.88 6.53
CA GLY A 76 16.91 -12.71 7.17
C GLY A 76 16.39 -14.06 7.70
N ARG A 77 15.14 -14.37 7.36
CA ARG A 77 14.56 -15.73 7.60
C ARG A 77 15.09 -16.77 6.62
N THR A 78 15.67 -16.33 5.51
CA THR A 78 16.27 -17.14 4.45
C THR A 78 17.70 -16.63 4.15
N PRO A 79 18.60 -17.47 3.58
CA PRO A 79 19.90 -17.02 3.11
C PRO A 79 19.77 -15.93 2.04
N PRO A 80 20.80 -15.07 1.87
CA PRO A 80 20.81 -14.01 0.85
C PRO A 80 20.64 -14.56 -0.56
N CYS A 81 19.76 -13.93 -1.36
CA CYS A 81 19.57 -14.32 -2.76
C CYS A 81 20.85 -14.13 -3.60
N ALA A 82 21.60 -13.05 -3.33
CA ALA A 82 22.89 -12.82 -4.00
C ALA A 82 23.85 -14.01 -3.83
N LYS A 83 23.95 -14.57 -2.62
CA LYS A 83 24.75 -15.78 -2.36
C LYS A 83 24.23 -16.99 -3.15
N GLY A 84 22.91 -17.19 -3.18
CA GLY A 84 22.29 -18.28 -3.94
C GLY A 84 22.58 -18.20 -5.45
N LEU A 85 22.57 -16.99 -6.02
CA LEU A 85 22.91 -16.75 -7.43
C LEU A 85 24.40 -17.04 -7.72
N VAL A 86 25.30 -16.66 -6.79
CA VAL A 86 26.75 -16.99 -6.87
C VAL A 86 26.95 -18.51 -6.86
N GLU A 87 26.37 -19.21 -5.89
CA GLU A 87 26.47 -20.66 -5.75
C GLU A 87 25.88 -21.42 -6.96
N ALA A 88 24.84 -20.85 -7.58
CA ALA A 88 24.25 -21.39 -8.80
C ALA A 88 25.11 -21.17 -10.06
N GLY A 89 26.16 -20.33 -9.98
CA GLY A 89 27.05 -20.01 -11.10
C GLY A 89 26.39 -19.15 -12.18
N ILE A 90 25.45 -18.28 -11.80
CA ILE A 90 24.88 -17.27 -12.70
C ILE A 90 25.99 -16.36 -13.20
N ALA A 91 26.01 -16.05 -14.50
CA ALA A 91 27.07 -15.23 -15.12
C ALA A 91 26.71 -13.73 -15.10
N THR A 92 25.44 -13.38 -15.26
CA THR A 92 24.99 -12.00 -15.35
C THR A 92 23.69 -11.82 -14.52
N VAL A 93 23.62 -10.73 -13.77
CA VAL A 93 22.40 -10.28 -13.10
C VAL A 93 22.00 -8.93 -13.70
N VAL A 94 20.77 -8.85 -14.22
CA VAL A 94 20.14 -7.62 -14.68
C VAL A 94 19.03 -7.26 -13.71
N ALA A 95 19.18 -6.16 -12.98
CA ALA A 95 18.19 -5.71 -12.02
C ALA A 95 17.43 -4.49 -12.54
N ALA A 96 16.13 -4.37 -12.19
CA ALA A 96 15.37 -3.20 -12.57
C ALA A 96 15.77 -1.99 -11.71
N MET A 97 15.79 -2.15 -10.39
CA MET A 97 16.12 -1.07 -9.46
C MET A 97 17.03 -1.56 -8.33
N GLU A 98 17.75 -0.62 -7.73
CA GLU A 98 18.48 -0.82 -6.49
C GLU A 98 17.52 -0.91 -5.30
N ASP A 99 17.89 -1.65 -4.25
CA ASP A 99 17.03 -1.75 -3.06
C ASP A 99 17.00 -0.38 -2.35
N PRO A 100 15.82 0.22 -2.16
CA PRO A 100 15.67 1.51 -1.48
C PRO A 100 15.99 1.47 0.02
N ASN A 101 16.16 0.27 0.61
CA ASN A 101 16.54 0.13 2.01
C ASN A 101 18.01 0.52 2.21
N PRO A 102 18.34 1.59 2.97
CA PRO A 102 19.72 2.02 3.18
C PRO A 102 20.65 0.94 3.79
N GLN A 103 20.06 -0.08 4.43
CA GLN A 103 20.82 -1.20 5.00
C GLN A 103 21.21 -2.26 3.94
N VAL A 104 20.62 -2.20 2.74
CA VAL A 104 20.81 -3.18 1.67
C VAL A 104 21.43 -2.55 0.43
N SER A 105 20.99 -1.35 0.09
CA SER A 105 21.33 -0.57 -1.10
C SER A 105 22.81 -0.77 -1.55
N GLY A 106 23.01 -1.31 -2.76
CA GLY A 106 24.30 -1.59 -3.38
C GLY A 106 25.09 -2.79 -2.84
N ARG A 107 24.74 -3.34 -1.67
CA ARG A 107 25.49 -4.44 -1.05
C ARG A 107 25.29 -5.78 -1.77
N GLY A 108 24.09 -6.03 -2.30
CA GLY A 108 23.81 -7.18 -3.13
C GLY A 108 24.60 -7.13 -4.44
N TYR A 109 24.66 -5.97 -5.08
CA TYR A 109 25.46 -5.75 -6.27
C TYR A 109 26.96 -5.91 -6.01
N ALA A 110 27.46 -5.39 -4.87
CA ALA A 110 28.85 -5.56 -4.48
C ALA A 110 29.21 -7.04 -4.32
N MET A 111 28.41 -7.80 -3.58
CA MET A 111 28.61 -9.26 -3.38
C MET A 111 28.64 -10.02 -4.72
N LEU A 112 27.77 -9.70 -5.65
CA LEU A 112 27.72 -10.34 -6.97
C LEU A 112 28.97 -10.00 -7.79
N ARG A 113 29.40 -8.73 -7.82
CA ARG A 113 30.60 -8.27 -8.54
C ARG A 113 31.87 -8.87 -7.97
N GLU A 114 32.02 -8.95 -6.65
CA GLU A 114 33.14 -9.59 -5.96
C GLU A 114 33.26 -11.07 -6.31
N ALA A 115 32.13 -11.74 -6.58
CA ALA A 115 32.11 -13.13 -7.07
C ALA A 115 32.31 -13.26 -8.58
N GLY A 116 32.60 -12.19 -9.32
CA GLY A 116 32.83 -12.18 -10.77
C GLY A 116 31.56 -12.20 -11.63
N ILE A 117 30.40 -11.96 -11.05
CA ILE A 117 29.14 -11.87 -11.80
C ILE A 117 29.00 -10.46 -12.39
N GLU A 118 28.66 -10.39 -13.68
CA GLU A 118 28.33 -9.10 -14.31
C GLU A 118 27.00 -8.58 -13.78
N VAL A 119 26.97 -7.31 -13.33
CA VAL A 119 25.76 -6.67 -12.79
C VAL A 119 25.40 -5.44 -13.60
N ARG A 120 24.18 -5.41 -14.13
CA ARG A 120 23.57 -4.28 -14.83
C ARG A 120 22.30 -3.85 -14.09
N GLY A 121 22.05 -2.54 -13.95
CA GLY A 121 20.85 -1.97 -13.29
C GLY A 121 20.08 -1.02 -14.19
N GLY A 122 18.91 -0.56 -13.74
CA GLY A 122 18.12 0.50 -14.37
C GLY A 122 17.21 0.05 -15.52
N VAL A 123 16.96 -1.23 -15.68
CA VAL A 123 16.10 -1.75 -16.77
C VAL A 123 14.64 -1.79 -16.33
N LEU A 124 13.79 -0.89 -16.86
CA LEU A 124 12.38 -0.70 -16.43
C LEU A 124 12.31 -0.33 -14.94
N GLU A 125 13.15 0.61 -14.52
CA GLU A 125 13.25 1.04 -13.13
C GLU A 125 11.97 1.70 -12.65
N ASP A 126 11.36 2.57 -13.46
CA ASP A 126 10.15 3.31 -13.09
C ASP A 126 8.97 2.37 -12.86
N GLU A 127 8.81 1.34 -13.68
CA GLU A 127 7.77 0.31 -13.53
C GLU A 127 8.01 -0.55 -12.28
N ALA A 128 9.25 -0.86 -11.95
CA ALA A 128 9.61 -1.61 -10.75
C ALA A 128 9.33 -0.77 -9.48
N ARG A 129 9.65 0.52 -9.51
CA ARG A 129 9.35 1.49 -8.43
C ARG A 129 7.86 1.65 -8.24
N GLU A 130 7.10 1.78 -9.35
CA GLU A 130 5.65 1.90 -9.31
C GLU A 130 4.98 0.67 -8.68
N LEU A 131 5.40 -0.52 -9.06
CA LEU A 131 4.89 -1.76 -8.47
C LEU A 131 5.18 -1.84 -6.96
N ASN A 132 6.30 -1.27 -6.52
CA ASN A 132 6.79 -1.29 -5.15
C ASN A 132 6.69 0.06 -4.43
N ILE A 133 5.84 0.97 -4.91
CA ILE A 133 5.78 2.36 -4.43
C ILE A 133 5.63 2.46 -2.91
N GLY A 134 4.85 1.57 -2.31
CA GLY A 134 4.67 1.51 -0.86
C GLY A 134 5.91 1.01 -0.12
N PHE A 135 6.62 0.00 -0.66
CA PHE A 135 7.89 -0.46 -0.10
C PHE A 135 8.96 0.63 -0.17
N VAL A 136 9.06 1.31 -1.32
CA VAL A 136 9.95 2.47 -1.49
C VAL A 136 9.63 3.55 -0.46
N SER A 137 8.36 3.95 -0.33
CA SER A 137 7.92 4.93 0.67
C SER A 137 8.35 4.56 2.08
N ARG A 138 8.09 3.32 2.50
CA ARG A 138 8.43 2.86 3.85
C ARG A 138 9.95 2.86 4.09
N MET A 139 10.75 2.47 3.11
CA MET A 139 12.22 2.42 3.25
C MET A 139 12.85 3.82 3.26
N THR A 140 12.33 4.76 2.47
CA THR A 140 12.92 6.10 2.30
C THR A 140 12.32 7.15 3.21
N ARG A 141 11.06 7.00 3.63
CA ARG A 141 10.31 8.01 4.41
C ARG A 141 9.81 7.50 5.76
N ALA A 142 10.09 6.23 6.11
CA ALA A 142 9.63 5.56 7.34
C ALA A 142 8.09 5.56 7.53
N ARG A 143 7.32 5.72 6.46
CA ARG A 143 5.85 5.70 6.47
C ARG A 143 5.27 4.99 5.24
N PRO A 144 4.05 4.42 5.31
CA PRO A 144 3.43 3.82 4.14
C PRO A 144 3.13 4.86 3.05
N TRP A 145 2.98 4.41 1.81
CA TRP A 145 2.32 5.18 0.76
C TRP A 145 0.84 5.31 1.07
N VAL A 146 0.35 6.54 1.17
CA VAL A 146 -1.03 6.84 1.59
C VAL A 146 -1.89 7.10 0.35
N ARG A 147 -2.76 6.15 0.03
CA ARG A 147 -3.76 6.27 -1.02
C ARG A 147 -5.12 6.57 -0.40
N MET A 148 -5.67 7.73 -0.70
CA MET A 148 -6.99 8.15 -0.21
C MET A 148 -8.04 7.87 -1.28
N LYS A 149 -9.00 6.98 -0.96
CA LYS A 149 -10.10 6.64 -1.85
C LYS A 149 -11.32 7.52 -1.56
N MET A 150 -11.86 8.09 -2.64
CA MET A 150 -13.11 8.84 -2.61
C MET A 150 -14.08 8.32 -3.68
N ALA A 151 -15.39 8.47 -3.40
CA ALA A 151 -16.44 8.28 -4.40
C ALA A 151 -17.29 9.56 -4.42
N ALA A 152 -17.52 10.11 -5.60
CA ALA A 152 -18.22 11.37 -5.74
C ALA A 152 -19.06 11.41 -7.02
N SER A 153 -20.03 12.31 -7.04
CA SER A 153 -20.72 12.76 -8.23
C SER A 153 -19.78 13.63 -9.09
N LEU A 154 -20.19 13.92 -10.33
CA LEU A 154 -19.42 14.75 -11.27
C LEU A 154 -19.21 16.19 -10.74
N ASP A 155 -20.14 16.71 -9.94
CA ASP A 155 -20.03 18.00 -9.23
C ASP A 155 -19.27 17.90 -7.89
N GLY A 156 -18.53 16.79 -7.64
CA GLY A 156 -17.63 16.64 -6.51
C GLY A 156 -18.29 16.43 -5.14
N ARG A 157 -19.48 15.84 -5.10
CA ARG A 157 -20.23 15.59 -3.87
C ARG A 157 -20.13 14.12 -3.45
N SER A 158 -20.01 13.90 -2.14
CA SER A 158 -19.81 12.57 -1.56
C SER A 158 -20.94 12.08 -0.67
N ALA A 159 -21.93 12.90 -0.36
CA ALA A 159 -23.14 12.54 0.36
C ALA A 159 -24.23 13.60 0.17
N LEU A 160 -25.48 13.22 0.36
CA LEU A 160 -26.61 14.16 0.47
C LEU A 160 -26.53 14.98 1.77
N PRO A 161 -27.34 16.06 1.94
CA PRO A 161 -27.34 16.85 3.15
C PRO A 161 -27.72 16.07 4.42
N ASP A 162 -28.53 15.05 4.30
CA ASP A 162 -28.92 14.14 5.39
C ASP A 162 -27.86 13.08 5.73
N GLY A 163 -26.74 13.03 4.97
CA GLY A 163 -25.64 12.07 5.13
C GLY A 163 -25.76 10.82 4.27
N ALA A 164 -26.84 10.63 3.53
CA ALA A 164 -26.99 9.48 2.64
C ALA A 164 -25.90 9.50 1.53
N SER A 165 -25.09 8.42 1.46
CA SER A 165 -23.94 8.29 0.55
C SER A 165 -23.98 7.00 -0.28
N GLN A 166 -24.89 6.11 -0.02
CA GLN A 166 -24.97 4.78 -0.65
C GLN A 166 -26.15 4.71 -1.63
N TRP A 167 -25.94 4.51 -2.96
CA TRP A 167 -24.64 4.34 -3.63
C TRP A 167 -24.48 5.45 -4.68
N ILE A 168 -23.43 6.24 -4.58
CA ILE A 168 -23.11 7.28 -5.57
C ILE A 168 -22.53 6.62 -6.83
N THR A 169 -21.61 5.65 -6.66
CA THR A 169 -20.92 4.96 -7.76
C THR A 169 -21.49 3.58 -8.03
N GLY A 170 -21.30 3.08 -9.25
CA GLY A 170 -21.81 1.83 -9.72
C GLY A 170 -21.14 0.58 -9.10
N ALA A 171 -21.68 -0.59 -9.42
CA ALA A 171 -21.20 -1.88 -8.88
C ALA A 171 -19.77 -2.20 -9.31
N ALA A 172 -19.39 -1.85 -10.56
CA ALA A 172 -18.04 -2.07 -11.09
C ALA A 172 -16.98 -1.28 -10.31
N ALA A 173 -17.22 0.01 -10.02
CA ALA A 173 -16.33 0.83 -9.22
C ALA A 173 -16.20 0.32 -7.77
N ARG A 174 -17.29 -0.18 -7.19
CA ARG A 174 -17.24 -0.79 -5.86
C ARG A 174 -16.42 -2.09 -5.85
N ALA A 175 -16.53 -2.91 -6.89
CA ALA A 175 -15.73 -4.14 -7.05
C ALA A 175 -14.23 -3.80 -7.23
N ASP A 176 -13.91 -2.81 -8.07
CA ASP A 176 -12.54 -2.31 -8.25
C ASP A 176 -11.96 -1.77 -6.93
N GLY A 177 -12.76 -1.03 -6.13
CA GLY A 177 -12.38 -0.58 -4.80
C GLY A 177 -11.97 -1.72 -3.86
N HIS A 178 -12.56 -2.92 -3.99
CA HIS A 178 -12.14 -4.10 -3.22
C HIS A 178 -10.77 -4.63 -3.66
N ALA A 179 -10.39 -4.52 -4.94
CA ALA A 179 -9.04 -4.84 -5.41
C ALA A 179 -7.99 -3.89 -4.79
N TRP A 180 -8.30 -2.61 -4.68
CA TRP A 180 -7.44 -1.64 -3.99
C TRP A 180 -7.32 -1.91 -2.50
N ARG A 181 -8.38 -2.35 -1.84
CA ARG A 181 -8.33 -2.83 -0.45
C ARG A 181 -7.43 -4.06 -0.30
N ALA A 182 -7.54 -5.03 -1.22
CA ALA A 182 -6.72 -6.26 -1.18
C ALA A 182 -5.23 -5.97 -1.33
N ARG A 183 -4.87 -4.95 -2.13
CA ARG A 183 -3.50 -4.48 -2.31
C ARG A 183 -2.91 -3.86 -1.05
N ALA A 184 -3.73 -3.15 -0.25
CA ALA A 184 -3.27 -2.40 0.91
C ALA A 184 -2.83 -3.30 2.07
N CYS A 185 -1.91 -2.82 2.90
CA CYS A 185 -1.54 -3.44 4.17
C CYS A 185 -2.58 -3.16 5.25
N SER A 186 -3.07 -1.91 5.28
CA SER A 186 -4.09 -1.45 6.20
C SER A 186 -5.16 -0.60 5.49
N ILE A 187 -6.39 -0.63 6.01
CA ILE A 187 -7.47 0.28 5.64
C ILE A 187 -7.75 1.17 6.84
N LEU A 188 -7.67 2.48 6.63
CA LEU A 188 -7.89 3.48 7.68
C LEU A 188 -9.21 4.22 7.47
N THR A 189 -9.96 4.36 8.55
CA THR A 189 -11.16 5.20 8.61
C THR A 189 -11.20 6.07 9.86
N GLY A 190 -12.15 6.99 9.92
CA GLY A 190 -12.45 7.81 11.11
C GLY A 190 -13.75 7.39 11.78
N ILE A 191 -13.90 7.74 13.06
CA ILE A 191 -15.08 7.42 13.85
C ILE A 191 -16.39 7.97 13.24
N GLY A 192 -16.34 9.09 12.51
CA GLY A 192 -17.50 9.64 11.82
C GLY A 192 -18.06 8.68 10.75
N THR A 193 -17.19 8.04 9.97
CA THR A 193 -17.59 7.03 8.99
C THR A 193 -18.15 5.77 9.66
N VAL A 194 -17.59 5.36 10.80
CA VAL A 194 -18.12 4.20 11.54
C VAL A 194 -19.53 4.48 12.05
N ARG A 195 -19.79 5.69 12.56
CA ARG A 195 -21.11 6.09 13.05
C ARG A 195 -22.15 6.26 11.94
N GLY A 196 -21.74 6.74 10.76
CA GLY A 196 -22.65 6.97 9.63
C GLY A 196 -22.95 5.71 8.83
N ASP A 197 -21.91 4.93 8.50
CA ASP A 197 -22.00 3.85 7.50
C ASP A 197 -21.85 2.44 8.11
N ASP A 198 -21.43 2.33 9.38
CA ASP A 198 -21.10 1.07 10.07
C ASP A 198 -20.34 0.06 9.18
N PRO A 199 -19.17 0.44 8.61
CA PRO A 199 -18.49 -0.35 7.62
C PRO A 199 -17.74 -1.53 8.24
N GLN A 200 -17.64 -2.64 7.48
CA GLN A 200 -16.79 -3.77 7.87
C GLN A 200 -15.31 -3.57 7.56
N LEU A 201 -14.97 -2.71 6.61
CA LEU A 201 -13.62 -2.46 6.08
C LEU A 201 -12.84 -3.74 5.75
N ASN A 202 -13.47 -4.68 5.08
CA ASN A 202 -12.90 -5.94 4.64
C ASN A 202 -12.86 -6.05 3.12
N VAL A 203 -12.07 -6.98 2.60
CA VAL A 203 -12.03 -7.36 1.19
C VAL A 203 -13.10 -8.40 0.92
N ARG A 204 -13.86 -8.21 -0.16
CA ARG A 204 -14.88 -9.14 -0.66
C ARG A 204 -14.77 -9.25 -2.17
N GLY A 205 -15.08 -10.45 -2.72
CA GLY A 205 -15.10 -10.67 -4.17
C GLY A 205 -13.72 -10.69 -4.85
N ILE A 206 -12.64 -10.64 -4.09
CA ILE A 206 -11.25 -10.77 -4.56
C ILE A 206 -10.64 -11.99 -3.89
N ASP A 207 -10.03 -12.86 -4.69
CA ASP A 207 -9.25 -13.99 -4.17
C ASP A 207 -7.95 -13.48 -3.54
N THR A 208 -7.89 -13.53 -2.22
CA THR A 208 -6.73 -13.09 -1.44
C THR A 208 -6.63 -13.91 -0.15
N PRO A 209 -5.42 -14.42 0.19
CA PRO A 209 -5.23 -15.21 1.41
C PRO A 209 -5.22 -14.37 2.68
N ARG A 210 -5.27 -13.04 2.58
CA ARG A 210 -5.21 -12.14 3.73
C ARG A 210 -6.26 -11.04 3.67
N GLN A 211 -6.61 -10.52 4.85
CA GLN A 211 -7.33 -9.27 5.00
C GLN A 211 -6.36 -8.16 5.42
N PRO A 212 -6.55 -6.91 4.94
CA PRO A 212 -5.81 -5.76 5.45
C PRO A 212 -6.16 -5.51 6.92
N ARG A 213 -5.19 -4.95 7.67
CA ARG A 213 -5.44 -4.47 9.03
C ARG A 213 -6.48 -3.35 8.99
N ARG A 214 -7.47 -3.41 9.87
CA ARG A 214 -8.44 -2.34 10.02
C ARG A 214 -7.93 -1.33 11.04
N VAL A 215 -7.85 -0.06 10.63
CA VAL A 215 -7.32 1.04 11.44
C VAL A 215 -8.40 2.10 11.62
N LEU A 216 -8.63 2.48 12.87
CA LEU A 216 -9.60 3.51 13.24
C LEU A 216 -8.90 4.70 13.88
N ILE A 217 -9.20 5.90 13.39
CA ILE A 217 -8.90 7.15 14.09
C ILE A 217 -10.11 7.53 14.91
N ASP A 218 -9.98 7.43 16.24
CA ASP A 218 -11.02 7.73 17.19
C ASP A 218 -10.46 8.49 18.39
N GLY A 219 -10.37 9.81 18.25
CA GLY A 219 -9.69 10.67 19.24
C GLY A 219 -10.25 10.57 20.66
N ARG A 220 -11.52 10.17 20.81
CA ARG A 220 -12.21 10.11 22.11
C ARG A 220 -12.58 8.69 22.53
N LEU A 221 -12.28 7.70 21.72
CA LEU A 221 -12.67 6.30 21.93
C LEU A 221 -14.19 6.14 22.02
N ASP A 222 -14.88 6.72 21.07
CA ASP A 222 -16.34 6.74 20.97
C ASP A 222 -16.90 5.60 20.07
N LEU A 223 -16.07 4.59 19.75
CA LEU A 223 -16.44 3.44 18.91
C LEU A 223 -17.64 2.70 19.54
N PRO A 224 -18.80 2.61 18.83
CA PRO A 224 -19.94 1.87 19.33
C PRO A 224 -19.62 0.40 19.59
N HIS A 225 -20.15 -0.17 20.65
CA HIS A 225 -19.89 -1.56 21.02
C HIS A 225 -20.33 -2.54 19.93
N GLU A 226 -21.46 -2.27 19.26
CA GLU A 226 -22.04 -3.14 18.23
C GLU A 226 -21.49 -2.87 16.82
N ALA A 227 -20.52 -1.96 16.66
CA ALA A 227 -19.98 -1.61 15.36
C ALA A 227 -19.45 -2.85 14.61
N ARG A 228 -19.85 -3.00 13.34
CA ARG A 228 -19.42 -4.10 12.46
C ARG A 228 -17.90 -4.14 12.27
N LEU A 229 -17.21 -3.02 12.52
CA LEU A 229 -15.76 -2.93 12.55
C LEU A 229 -15.14 -3.85 13.62
N MET A 230 -15.86 -4.15 14.70
CA MET A 230 -15.40 -5.07 15.77
C MET A 230 -15.57 -6.55 15.43
N ALA A 231 -16.31 -6.90 14.38
CA ALA A 231 -16.53 -8.29 14.00
C ALA A 231 -15.27 -8.92 13.36
N GLY A 232 -14.95 -10.17 13.70
CA GLY A 232 -13.76 -10.88 13.23
C GLY A 232 -12.50 -10.39 13.94
N THR A 233 -11.41 -10.07 13.19
CA THR A 233 -10.18 -9.51 13.80
C THR A 233 -10.45 -8.07 14.24
N PRO A 234 -10.35 -7.73 15.53
CA PRO A 234 -10.61 -6.37 16.01
C PRO A 234 -9.66 -5.33 15.41
N PRO A 235 -10.05 -4.04 15.35
CA PRO A 235 -9.24 -3.00 14.74
C PRO A 235 -8.08 -2.54 15.62
N LEU A 236 -7.08 -1.93 14.99
CA LEU A 236 -6.12 -1.04 15.64
C LEU A 236 -6.74 0.35 15.74
N VAL A 237 -6.92 0.86 16.97
CA VAL A 237 -7.55 2.15 17.25
C VAL A 237 -6.50 3.14 17.73
N PHE A 238 -6.37 4.24 17.01
CA PHE A 238 -5.54 5.37 17.43
C PHE A 238 -6.40 6.45 18.09
N CYS A 239 -6.01 6.85 19.28
CA CYS A 239 -6.70 7.89 20.05
C CYS A 239 -5.76 9.06 20.42
N GLY A 240 -6.35 10.14 20.90
CA GLY A 240 -5.65 11.28 21.46
C GLY A 240 -5.16 11.00 22.89
N GLU A 241 -5.14 12.06 23.69
CA GLU A 241 -4.74 11.97 25.10
C GLU A 241 -5.69 11.06 25.89
N LEU A 242 -5.12 10.23 26.75
CA LEU A 242 -5.86 9.33 27.64
C LEU A 242 -6.05 9.98 29.02
N ASP A 243 -7.08 10.79 29.17
CA ASP A 243 -7.61 11.19 30.48
C ASP A 243 -8.29 10.01 31.21
N ALA A 244 -8.74 10.19 32.45
CA ALA A 244 -9.34 9.10 33.22
C ALA A 244 -10.58 8.46 32.55
N PRO A 245 -11.55 9.21 31.99
CA PRO A 245 -12.66 8.64 31.22
C PRO A 245 -12.20 7.90 29.94
N ALA A 246 -11.20 8.42 29.22
CA ALA A 246 -10.69 7.81 28.00
C ALA A 246 -9.95 6.49 28.29
N ARG A 247 -9.24 6.39 29.43
CA ARG A 247 -8.62 5.14 29.88
C ARG A 247 -9.65 4.04 30.08
N ALA A 248 -10.76 4.32 30.77
CA ALA A 248 -11.82 3.33 30.97
C ALA A 248 -12.40 2.83 29.63
N ARG A 249 -12.61 3.74 28.65
CA ARG A 249 -13.08 3.36 27.31
C ARG A 249 -12.01 2.55 26.56
N ALA A 250 -10.72 2.90 26.67
CA ALA A 250 -9.63 2.15 26.09
C ALA A 250 -9.57 0.70 26.64
N ASP A 251 -9.73 0.54 27.95
CA ASP A 251 -9.71 -0.77 28.59
C ASP A 251 -10.92 -1.62 28.18
N ALA A 252 -12.09 -1.02 28.03
CA ALA A 252 -13.27 -1.69 27.50
C ALA A 252 -13.07 -2.18 26.05
N LEU A 253 -12.43 -1.39 25.19
CA LEU A 253 -12.11 -1.80 23.81
C LEU A 253 -11.04 -2.90 23.80
N ARG A 254 -9.99 -2.80 24.63
CA ARG A 254 -8.96 -3.82 24.78
C ARG A 254 -9.53 -5.15 25.28
N ALA A 255 -10.43 -5.13 26.24
CA ALA A 255 -11.12 -6.32 26.74
C ALA A 255 -11.90 -7.06 25.64
N ARG A 256 -12.27 -6.37 24.56
CA ARG A 256 -12.92 -6.92 23.36
C ARG A 256 -11.94 -7.25 22.24
N GLY A 257 -10.64 -7.18 22.51
CA GLY A 257 -9.56 -7.56 21.60
C GLY A 257 -9.05 -6.45 20.69
N ALA A 258 -9.58 -5.21 20.77
CA ALA A 258 -9.01 -4.10 20.02
C ALA A 258 -7.63 -3.71 20.56
N GLU A 259 -6.70 -3.40 19.68
CA GLU A 259 -5.45 -2.75 20.06
C GLU A 259 -5.66 -1.24 20.12
N VAL A 260 -5.41 -0.60 21.28
CA VAL A 260 -5.60 0.84 21.46
C VAL A 260 -4.25 1.49 21.71
N VAL A 261 -3.86 2.41 20.85
CA VAL A 261 -2.61 3.17 20.89
C VAL A 261 -2.92 4.67 20.99
N SER A 262 -2.38 5.32 22.01
CA SER A 262 -2.48 6.78 22.18
C SER A 262 -1.31 7.47 21.51
N LEU A 263 -1.61 8.31 20.52
CA LEU A 263 -0.63 9.16 19.82
C LEU A 263 -1.21 10.58 19.79
N ALA A 264 -1.00 11.33 20.87
CA ALA A 264 -1.53 12.67 21.01
C ALA A 264 -0.54 13.73 20.53
N ASN A 265 -1.04 14.70 19.77
CA ASN A 265 -0.30 15.93 19.47
C ASN A 265 -0.36 16.92 20.65
N ALA A 266 0.28 18.07 20.53
CA ALA A 266 0.33 19.10 21.57
C ALA A 266 -1.05 19.67 22.00
N ARG A 267 -2.12 19.37 21.24
CA ARG A 267 -3.51 19.78 21.56
C ARG A 267 -4.32 18.63 22.14
N GLY A 268 -3.70 17.50 22.46
CA GLY A 268 -4.40 16.29 22.94
C GLY A 268 -5.18 15.52 21.87
N SER A 269 -5.17 15.97 20.62
CA SER A 269 -5.80 15.27 19.49
C SER A 269 -4.86 14.22 18.89
N VAL A 270 -5.39 13.30 18.06
CA VAL A 270 -4.55 12.29 17.38
C VAL A 270 -3.52 12.96 16.47
N ASP A 271 -2.26 12.57 16.62
CA ASP A 271 -1.17 12.97 15.74
C ASP A 271 -1.15 12.05 14.51
N LEU A 272 -1.66 12.56 13.38
CA LEU A 272 -1.78 11.77 12.15
C LEU A 272 -0.41 11.40 11.54
N ALA A 273 0.61 12.24 11.72
CA ALA A 273 1.96 11.93 11.24
C ALA A 273 2.58 10.80 12.07
N ALA A 274 2.42 10.83 13.41
CA ALA A 274 2.84 9.75 14.29
C ALA A 274 2.10 8.43 14.00
N VAL A 275 0.80 8.49 13.64
CA VAL A 275 0.04 7.30 13.19
C VAL A 275 0.68 6.68 11.94
N LEU A 276 1.06 7.48 10.95
CA LEU A 276 1.70 6.95 9.74
C LEU A 276 3.09 6.35 10.03
N ALA A 277 3.86 6.98 10.90
CA ALA A 277 5.16 6.46 11.34
C ALA A 277 5.00 5.12 12.08
N GLU A 278 4.02 5.01 12.97
CA GLU A 278 3.68 3.77 13.69
C GLU A 278 3.28 2.65 12.72
N LEU A 279 2.43 2.94 11.72
CA LEU A 279 2.05 1.96 10.70
C LEU A 279 3.25 1.53 9.85
N GLY A 280 4.14 2.46 9.49
CA GLY A 280 5.40 2.15 8.81
C GLY A 280 6.31 1.23 9.64
N GLY A 281 6.46 1.51 10.95
CA GLY A 281 7.18 0.68 11.90
C GLY A 281 6.60 -0.73 12.04
N ARG A 282 5.28 -0.88 11.89
CA ARG A 282 4.59 -2.18 11.86
C ARG A 282 4.72 -2.93 10.53
N GLY A 283 5.42 -2.36 9.56
CA GLY A 283 5.69 -2.97 8.27
C GLY A 283 4.65 -2.66 7.18
N ASP A 284 3.77 -1.70 7.38
CA ASP A 284 2.79 -1.32 6.37
C ASP A 284 3.46 -0.57 5.21
N ASN A 285 3.36 -1.13 4.01
CA ASN A 285 3.86 -0.51 2.78
C ASN A 285 2.83 0.45 2.18
N GLU A 286 1.57 0.03 2.09
CA GLU A 286 0.49 0.81 1.49
C GLU A 286 -0.67 0.93 2.48
N LEU A 287 -1.13 2.17 2.71
CA LEU A 287 -2.30 2.51 3.50
C LEU A 287 -3.43 2.97 2.58
N HIS A 288 -4.57 2.31 2.67
CA HIS A 288 -5.80 2.70 1.97
C HIS A 288 -6.70 3.47 2.93
N VAL A 289 -6.97 4.74 2.62
CA VAL A 289 -7.81 5.61 3.46
C VAL A 289 -9.22 5.66 2.86
N GLU A 290 -10.20 5.23 3.64
CA GLU A 290 -11.63 5.39 3.34
C GLU A 290 -12.29 6.13 4.51
N ALA A 291 -12.28 7.45 4.45
CA ALA A 291 -12.71 8.30 5.54
C ALA A 291 -13.68 9.39 5.06
N GLY A 292 -14.46 9.92 5.98
CA GLY A 292 -15.32 11.08 5.72
C GLY A 292 -14.50 12.35 5.49
N ARG A 293 -15.17 13.39 4.97
CA ARG A 293 -14.58 14.66 4.53
C ARG A 293 -13.65 15.32 5.55
N THR A 294 -13.95 15.22 6.85
CA THR A 294 -13.20 15.89 7.93
C THR A 294 -11.82 15.27 8.12
N LEU A 295 -11.72 13.94 8.24
CA LEU A 295 -10.44 13.25 8.38
C LEU A 295 -9.65 13.30 7.07
N SER A 296 -10.31 13.16 5.92
CA SER A 296 -9.69 13.30 4.61
C SER A 296 -9.10 14.70 4.42
N GLY A 297 -9.84 15.75 4.78
CA GLY A 297 -9.37 17.13 4.77
C GLY A 297 -8.19 17.36 5.73
N ALA A 298 -8.22 16.76 6.92
CA ALA A 298 -7.12 16.85 7.88
C ALA A 298 -5.82 16.22 7.36
N LEU A 299 -5.89 15.03 6.75
CA LEU A 299 -4.75 14.36 6.13
C LEU A 299 -4.17 15.17 4.96
N LEU A 300 -5.03 15.76 4.11
CA LEU A 300 -4.60 16.61 3.01
C LEU A 300 -3.92 17.89 3.49
N ARG A 301 -4.51 18.59 4.48
CA ARG A 301 -3.90 19.80 5.06
C ARG A 301 -2.55 19.54 5.72
N ALA A 302 -2.37 18.35 6.28
CA ALA A 302 -1.11 17.92 6.89
C ALA A 302 -0.05 17.44 5.88
N GLY A 303 -0.36 17.38 4.56
CA GLY A 303 0.54 16.85 3.53
C GLY A 303 0.83 15.35 3.70
N LEU A 304 -0.11 14.60 4.25
CA LEU A 304 0.06 13.19 4.59
C LEU A 304 -0.54 12.23 3.56
N VAL A 305 -1.08 12.74 2.46
CA VAL A 305 -1.65 11.95 1.35
C VAL A 305 -0.68 11.98 0.19
N ASP A 306 -0.41 10.83 -0.39
CA ASP A 306 0.48 10.69 -1.55
C ASP A 306 -0.33 10.62 -2.86
N GLU A 307 -1.48 9.94 -2.83
CA GLU A 307 -2.28 9.65 -4.02
C GLU A 307 -3.79 9.66 -3.68
N LEU A 308 -4.57 10.27 -4.56
CA LEU A 308 -6.02 10.17 -4.57
C LEU A 308 -6.46 9.09 -5.55
N LEU A 309 -7.35 8.20 -5.09
CA LEU A 309 -8.10 7.25 -5.89
C LEU A 309 -9.56 7.71 -5.90
N VAL A 310 -9.97 8.39 -6.95
CA VAL A 310 -11.30 8.98 -7.04
C VAL A 310 -12.15 8.24 -8.05
N TYR A 311 -13.32 7.78 -7.63
CA TYR A 311 -14.36 7.29 -8.53
C TYR A 311 -15.39 8.41 -8.70
N VAL A 312 -15.60 8.83 -9.95
CA VAL A 312 -16.53 9.89 -10.31
C VAL A 312 -17.71 9.29 -11.05
N ALA A 313 -18.89 9.37 -10.43
CA ALA A 313 -20.14 8.94 -11.04
C ALA A 313 -20.69 9.99 -12.02
N PRO A 314 -21.34 9.59 -13.13
CA PRO A 314 -21.98 10.48 -14.09
C PRO A 314 -23.31 11.03 -13.55
N SER A 315 -23.28 11.68 -12.39
CA SER A 315 -24.44 12.24 -11.70
C SER A 315 -24.12 13.58 -11.06
N LEU A 316 -25.14 14.37 -10.73
CA LEU A 316 -25.04 15.63 -10.02
C LEU A 316 -25.88 15.55 -8.73
N LEU A 317 -25.32 15.97 -7.61
CA LEU A 317 -26.01 15.99 -6.31
C LEU A 317 -26.40 17.41 -5.84
N GLY A 318 -25.81 18.45 -6.45
CA GLY A 318 -26.14 19.83 -6.15
C GLY A 318 -25.31 20.49 -5.06
N ALA A 319 -25.48 21.80 -4.93
CA ALA A 319 -24.60 22.64 -4.09
C ALA A 319 -24.68 22.34 -2.59
N ASP A 320 -25.85 21.95 -2.09
CA ASP A 320 -26.09 21.69 -0.67
C ASP A 320 -25.55 20.32 -0.21
N ALA A 321 -25.19 19.44 -1.16
CA ALA A 321 -24.60 18.14 -0.90
C ALA A 321 -23.17 18.27 -0.35
N ALA A 322 -22.75 17.33 0.47
CA ALA A 322 -21.44 17.34 1.12
C ALA A 322 -20.29 17.22 0.11
N ALA A 323 -19.30 18.10 0.20
CA ALA A 323 -18.08 18.02 -0.59
C ALA A 323 -17.22 16.81 -0.18
N MET A 324 -16.40 16.31 -1.12
CA MET A 324 -15.46 15.20 -0.85
C MET A 324 -14.48 15.50 0.29
N PHE A 325 -14.03 16.75 0.41
CA PHE A 325 -13.02 17.16 1.38
C PHE A 325 -13.48 18.42 2.15
N GLU A 326 -13.16 18.47 3.43
CA GLU A 326 -13.27 19.67 4.24
C GLU A 326 -11.96 20.47 4.15
N LEU A 327 -11.87 21.28 3.09
CA LEU A 327 -10.74 22.15 2.82
C LEU A 327 -11.20 23.60 2.78
N SER A 328 -10.41 24.48 3.39
CA SER A 328 -10.61 25.93 3.20
C SER A 328 -10.25 26.32 1.76
N ALA A 329 -11.00 27.30 1.22
CA ALA A 329 -10.63 27.85 -0.07
C ALA A 329 -9.21 28.43 -0.01
N PRO A 330 -8.38 28.22 -1.03
CA PRO A 330 -7.07 28.83 -1.09
C PRO A 330 -7.20 30.35 -1.29
N VAL A 331 -6.25 31.11 -0.75
CA VAL A 331 -6.24 32.58 -0.86
C VAL A 331 -5.94 33.06 -2.26
N SER A 332 -5.32 32.21 -3.10
CA SER A 332 -5.07 32.46 -4.52
C SER A 332 -5.04 31.13 -5.29
N LEU A 333 -5.16 31.19 -6.62
CA LEU A 333 -5.05 29.99 -7.45
C LEU A 333 -3.66 29.35 -7.39
N GLU A 334 -2.62 30.11 -7.10
CA GLU A 334 -1.25 29.60 -6.94
C GLU A 334 -1.10 28.74 -5.69
N SER A 335 -1.84 29.06 -4.62
CA SER A 335 -1.82 28.33 -3.34
C SER A 335 -2.74 27.11 -3.29
N ARG A 336 -3.38 26.75 -4.42
CA ARG A 336 -4.22 25.55 -4.50
C ARG A 336 -3.39 24.27 -4.32
N VAL A 337 -3.98 23.23 -3.80
CA VAL A 337 -3.39 21.88 -3.83
C VAL A 337 -3.30 21.44 -5.29
N LYS A 338 -2.07 21.21 -5.76
CA LYS A 338 -1.81 20.75 -7.13
C LYS A 338 -1.74 19.25 -7.19
N LEU A 339 -2.31 18.69 -8.24
CA LEU A 339 -2.33 17.26 -8.50
C LEU A 339 -1.86 17.01 -9.94
N ARG A 340 -1.20 15.89 -10.15
CA ARG A 340 -0.88 15.35 -11.47
C ARG A 340 -1.67 14.07 -11.68
N PHE A 341 -2.44 13.96 -12.73
CA PHE A 341 -3.09 12.71 -13.12
C PHE A 341 -2.02 11.66 -13.44
N HIS A 342 -2.12 10.52 -12.78
CA HIS A 342 -1.27 9.37 -13.01
C HIS A 342 -1.96 8.38 -13.95
N ASP A 343 -3.24 8.13 -13.72
CA ASP A 343 -4.07 7.26 -14.55
C ASP A 343 -5.53 7.73 -14.54
N VAL A 344 -6.23 7.57 -15.67
CA VAL A 344 -7.66 7.84 -15.79
C VAL A 344 -8.29 6.74 -16.62
N GLU A 345 -9.19 6.00 -16.03
CA GLU A 345 -9.81 4.82 -16.65
C GLU A 345 -11.32 4.79 -16.43
N ARG A 346 -12.06 4.26 -17.39
CA ARG A 346 -13.49 4.00 -17.24
C ARG A 346 -13.71 2.65 -16.57
N VAL A 347 -14.45 2.63 -15.45
CA VAL A 347 -14.79 1.43 -14.67
C VAL A 347 -16.29 1.30 -14.59
N GLY A 348 -16.86 0.52 -15.49
CA GLY A 348 -18.30 0.48 -15.71
C GLY A 348 -18.82 1.82 -16.26
N GLU A 349 -19.73 2.47 -15.53
CA GLU A 349 -20.26 3.79 -15.90
C GLU A 349 -19.44 4.94 -15.29
N ASP A 350 -18.62 4.65 -14.27
CA ASP A 350 -17.84 5.64 -13.53
C ASP A 350 -16.46 5.87 -14.16
N LEU A 351 -15.81 6.99 -13.81
CA LEU A 351 -14.39 7.22 -14.05
C LEU A 351 -13.60 6.89 -12.79
N ARG A 352 -12.53 6.12 -12.91
CA ARG A 352 -11.48 5.99 -11.90
C ARG A 352 -10.34 6.95 -12.23
N ILE A 353 -9.99 7.80 -11.31
CA ILE A 353 -8.89 8.76 -11.43
C ILE A 353 -7.86 8.47 -10.34
N LEU A 354 -6.63 8.18 -10.75
CA LEU A 354 -5.46 8.21 -9.87
C LEU A 354 -4.75 9.54 -10.06
N ALA A 355 -4.65 10.32 -8.99
CA ALA A 355 -3.98 11.61 -9.03
C ALA A 355 -2.99 11.74 -7.85
N ARG A 356 -1.76 12.15 -8.13
CA ARG A 356 -0.69 12.32 -7.13
C ARG A 356 -0.53 13.77 -6.74
N LEU A 357 -0.29 14.01 -5.46
CA LEU A 357 -0.01 15.35 -4.97
C LEU A 357 1.37 15.80 -5.46
N GLU A 358 1.46 17.01 -5.99
CA GLU A 358 2.75 17.61 -6.37
C GLU A 358 3.50 18.07 -5.11
N GLY A 359 4.82 17.86 -5.09
CA GLY A 359 5.68 18.24 -3.97
C GLY A 359 5.76 17.21 -2.84
N VAL A 360 5.15 16.05 -2.98
CA VAL A 360 5.34 14.88 -2.11
C VAL A 360 6.31 13.93 -2.81
N SER A 361 7.61 14.19 -2.69
CA SER A 361 8.70 13.34 -3.20
C SER A 361 9.30 12.51 -2.07
#